data_47a2ffce17dec0f1d6e8f364721c67cc
#
_entry.id   47a2ffce17dec0f1d6e8f364721c67cc
#
_cell.length_a   1.000
_cell.length_b   1.000
_cell.length_c   1.000
_cell.angle_alpha   90.00
_cell.angle_beta   90.00
_cell.angle_gamma   90.00
#
_symmetry.space_group_name_H-M   'P 1'
#
loop_
_entity.id
_entity.type
_entity.pdbx_description
1 polymer ?
#
loop_
_entity_poly.entity_id
_entity_poly.type
_entity_poly.pdbx_seq_one_letter_code
_entity_poly.pdbx_strand_id
1 'polypeptide(L)'
;ALDLLRVSTEKAEQLGDAKVEQHHVRMAQHQIEADQIEPVIAGLPTQQKLVLAAVLINERNGLKNIQTGQLYDVYDQACSYLNLPSLTQRRISGIIANLDMLGLITARTRSRGRYGRSKEINSCIPSNVETQEILMNADENMRTVFNNRYRQQRPL
;
A
#
# COMPACT_ATOMS: atom_id res chain seq x y z
N ALA A 1 16.84 -19.76 2.29
CA ALA A 1 17.52 -20.50 1.23
C ALA A 1 16.72 -21.72 0.77
N LEU A 2 16.28 -22.59 1.70
CA LEU A 2 15.48 -23.76 1.35
C LEU A 2 14.13 -23.41 0.71
N ASP A 3 13.45 -22.36 1.21
CA ASP A 3 12.18 -21.91 0.65
C ASP A 3 12.34 -21.34 -0.75
N LEU A 4 13.41 -20.60 -1.02
CA LEU A 4 13.68 -20.05 -2.34
C LEU A 4 13.91 -21.19 -3.37
N LEU A 5 14.68 -22.22 -3.00
CA LEU A 5 14.91 -23.36 -3.88
C LEU A 5 13.63 -24.14 -4.16
N ARG A 6 12.82 -24.38 -3.13
CA ARG A 6 11.53 -25.09 -3.27
C ARG A 6 10.59 -24.34 -4.21
N VAL A 7 10.40 -23.05 -3.99
CA VAL A 7 9.49 -22.22 -4.82
C VAL A 7 10.01 -22.09 -6.24
N SER A 8 11.33 -21.96 -6.41
CA SER A 8 11.95 -21.94 -7.75
C SER A 8 11.69 -23.23 -8.53
N THR A 9 11.81 -24.38 -7.87
CA THR A 9 11.52 -25.68 -8.47
C THR A 9 10.05 -25.82 -8.86
N GLU A 10 9.14 -25.39 -7.96
CA GLU A 10 7.70 -25.37 -8.24
C GLU A 10 7.36 -24.50 -9.45
N LYS A 11 7.98 -23.32 -9.56
CA LYS A 11 7.78 -22.41 -10.71
C LYS A 11 8.29 -23.03 -12.01
N ALA A 12 9.44 -23.70 -11.99
CA ALA A 12 9.95 -24.40 -13.16
C ALA A 12 8.99 -25.52 -13.61
N GLU A 13 8.46 -26.31 -12.68
CA GLU A 13 7.48 -27.35 -12.95
C GLU A 13 6.18 -26.80 -13.55
N GLN A 14 5.66 -25.71 -12.98
CA GLN A 14 4.43 -25.06 -13.48
C GLN A 14 4.56 -24.56 -14.91
N LEU A 15 5.77 -24.13 -15.31
CA LEU A 15 6.05 -23.64 -16.65
C LEU A 15 6.45 -24.77 -17.61
N GLY A 16 6.57 -26.00 -17.13
CA GLY A 16 6.97 -27.16 -17.94
C GLY A 16 8.46 -27.16 -18.29
N ASP A 17 9.28 -26.43 -17.56
CA ASP A 17 10.71 -26.35 -17.80
C ASP A 17 11.47 -27.49 -17.12
N ALA A 18 12.42 -28.10 -17.81
CA ALA A 18 13.19 -29.22 -17.30
C ALA A 18 14.28 -28.81 -16.28
N LYS A 19 14.66 -27.54 -16.27
CA LYS A 19 15.72 -27.00 -15.40
C LYS A 19 15.27 -25.71 -14.73
N VAL A 20 15.76 -25.49 -13.51
CA VAL A 20 15.57 -24.21 -12.80
C VAL A 20 16.56 -23.20 -13.38
N GLU A 21 16.04 -22.15 -13.98
CA GLU A 21 16.81 -21.04 -14.56
C GLU A 21 16.72 -19.79 -13.70
N GLN A 22 17.50 -18.75 -14.04
CA GLN A 22 17.55 -17.50 -13.29
C GLN A 22 16.19 -16.80 -13.22
N HIS A 23 15.37 -16.85 -14.27
CA HIS A 23 14.04 -16.26 -14.24
C HIS A 23 13.09 -16.97 -13.27
N HIS A 24 13.23 -18.28 -13.07
CA HIS A 24 12.47 -19.02 -12.05
C HIS A 24 12.84 -18.54 -10.64
N VAL A 25 14.12 -18.28 -10.39
CA VAL A 25 14.59 -17.76 -9.10
C VAL A 25 14.01 -16.37 -8.83
N ARG A 26 13.97 -15.49 -9.82
CA ARG A 26 13.36 -14.16 -9.69
C ARG A 26 11.86 -14.24 -9.41
N MET A 27 11.14 -15.11 -10.12
CA MET A 27 9.71 -15.34 -9.89
C MET A 27 9.46 -15.86 -8.48
N ALA A 28 10.32 -16.77 -8.00
CA ALA A 28 10.23 -17.31 -6.65
C ALA A 28 10.50 -16.25 -5.58
N GLN A 29 11.48 -15.37 -5.79
CA GLN A 29 11.73 -14.25 -4.88
C GLN A 29 10.53 -13.32 -4.77
N HIS A 30 9.92 -12.95 -5.89
CA HIS A 30 8.72 -12.12 -5.91
C HIS A 30 7.55 -12.81 -5.21
N GLN A 31 7.39 -14.11 -5.39
CA GLN A 31 6.33 -14.87 -4.72
C GLN A 31 6.52 -14.92 -3.21
N ILE A 32 7.75 -15.14 -2.74
CA ILE A 32 8.07 -15.16 -1.31
C ILE A 32 7.82 -13.79 -0.68
N GLU A 33 8.23 -12.71 -1.33
CA GLU A 33 7.97 -11.35 -0.87
C GLU A 33 6.47 -11.06 -0.76
N ALA A 34 5.70 -11.44 -1.78
CA ALA A 34 4.25 -11.30 -1.78
C ALA A 34 3.60 -12.09 -0.63
N ASP A 35 4.04 -13.34 -0.43
CA ASP A 35 3.52 -14.20 0.64
C ASP A 35 3.84 -13.66 2.04
N GLN A 36 4.93 -12.92 2.21
CA GLN A 36 5.29 -12.29 3.48
C GLN A 36 4.49 -11.01 3.75
N ILE A 37 4.19 -10.23 2.71
CA ILE A 37 3.51 -8.94 2.83
C ILE A 37 2.00 -9.10 3.01
N GLU A 38 1.40 -10.06 2.34
CA GLU A 38 -0.06 -10.27 2.36
C GLU A 38 -0.65 -10.37 3.77
N PRO A 39 -0.10 -11.21 4.70
CA PRO A 39 -0.64 -11.28 6.06
C PRO A 39 -0.50 -9.97 6.83
N VAL A 40 0.55 -9.20 6.59
CA VAL A 40 0.76 -7.89 7.23
C VAL A 40 -0.35 -6.93 6.82
N ILE A 41 -0.66 -6.84 5.54
CA ILE A 41 -1.72 -5.98 5.01
C ILE A 41 -3.09 -6.44 5.52
N ALA A 42 -3.38 -7.73 5.42
CA ALA A 42 -4.65 -8.29 5.85
C ALA A 42 -4.90 -8.12 7.35
N GLY A 43 -3.84 -8.14 8.16
CA GLY A 43 -3.92 -7.98 9.61
C GLY A 43 -3.94 -6.55 10.13
N LEU A 44 -3.87 -5.53 9.26
CA LEU A 44 -3.92 -4.14 9.70
C LEU A 44 -5.28 -3.80 10.32
N PRO A 45 -5.32 -2.95 11.37
CA PRO A 45 -6.58 -2.40 11.85
C PRO A 45 -7.29 -1.59 10.77
N THR A 46 -8.61 -1.46 10.86
CA THR A 46 -9.45 -0.79 9.85
C THR A 46 -8.95 0.61 9.50
N GLN A 47 -8.60 1.42 10.49
CA GLN A 47 -8.10 2.79 10.25
C GLN A 47 -6.78 2.79 9.48
N GLN A 48 -5.90 1.85 9.76
CA GLN A 48 -4.64 1.71 9.01
C GLN A 48 -4.87 1.22 7.59
N LYS A 49 -5.82 0.31 7.38
CA LYS A 49 -6.25 -0.10 6.04
C LYS A 49 -6.80 1.08 5.24
N LEU A 50 -7.59 1.95 5.87
CA LEU A 50 -8.14 3.15 5.22
C LEU A 50 -7.04 4.11 4.78
N VAL A 51 -6.03 4.32 5.61
CA VAL A 51 -4.89 5.18 5.25
C VAL A 51 -4.09 4.57 4.10
N LEU A 52 -3.81 3.27 4.14
CA LEU A 52 -3.14 2.59 3.04
C LEU A 52 -3.96 2.65 1.75
N ALA A 53 -5.27 2.44 1.84
CA ALA A 53 -6.18 2.57 0.70
C ALA A 53 -6.14 4.00 0.12
N ALA A 54 -6.07 5.02 0.95
CA ALA A 54 -5.96 6.41 0.51
C ALA A 54 -4.65 6.66 -0.27
N VAL A 55 -3.54 6.06 0.14
CA VAL A 55 -2.28 6.12 -0.62
C VAL A 55 -2.47 5.50 -2.01
N LEU A 56 -3.03 4.29 -2.08
CA LEU A 56 -3.25 3.58 -3.35
C LEU A 56 -4.19 4.32 -4.28
N ILE A 57 -5.25 4.93 -3.74
CA ILE A 57 -6.21 5.71 -4.53
C ILE A 57 -5.54 6.95 -5.14
N ASN A 58 -4.74 7.67 -4.35
CA ASN A 58 -3.99 8.81 -4.85
C ASN A 58 -3.01 8.40 -5.97
N GLU A 59 -2.31 7.30 -5.80
CA GLU A 59 -1.38 6.78 -6.83
C GLU A 59 -2.13 6.33 -8.09
N ARG A 60 -3.26 5.65 -7.94
CA ARG A 60 -4.12 5.25 -9.06
C ARG A 60 -4.59 6.45 -9.88
N ASN A 61 -4.80 7.58 -9.23
CA ASN A 61 -5.19 8.82 -9.87
C ASN A 61 -4.00 9.62 -10.43
N GLY A 62 -2.81 9.04 -10.43
CA GLY A 62 -1.61 9.60 -11.04
C GLY A 62 -0.77 10.48 -10.13
N LEU A 63 -1.09 10.56 -8.84
CA LEU A 63 -0.30 11.34 -7.89
C LEU A 63 0.95 10.56 -7.47
N LYS A 64 2.06 11.29 -7.40
CA LYS A 64 3.32 10.83 -6.82
C LYS A 64 3.73 11.82 -5.73
N ASN A 65 4.53 11.36 -4.77
CA ASN A 65 4.96 12.19 -3.67
C ASN A 65 3.78 12.85 -2.98
N ILE A 66 2.86 12.01 -2.52
CA ILE A 66 1.58 12.43 -1.95
C ILE A 66 1.83 13.21 -0.67
N GLN A 67 1.27 14.42 -0.60
CA GLN A 67 1.37 15.24 0.60
C GLN A 67 0.36 14.78 1.65
N THR A 68 0.67 15.01 2.93
CA THR A 68 -0.19 14.60 4.05
C THR A 68 -1.61 15.14 3.89
N GLY A 69 -1.77 16.39 3.43
CA GLY A 69 -3.09 16.98 3.19
C GLY A 69 -3.88 16.29 2.09
N GLN A 70 -3.22 15.89 1.01
CA GLN A 70 -3.84 15.13 -0.08
C GLN A 70 -4.28 13.74 0.38
N LEU A 71 -3.44 13.07 1.16
CA LEU A 71 -3.76 11.78 1.76
C LEU A 71 -4.96 11.90 2.70
N TYR A 72 -4.94 12.88 3.59
CA TYR A 72 -5.99 13.10 4.56
C TYR A 72 -7.34 13.38 3.89
N ASP A 73 -7.33 14.14 2.81
CA ASP A 73 -8.54 14.48 2.07
C ASP A 73 -9.24 13.22 1.51
N VAL A 74 -8.49 12.34 0.89
CA VAL A 74 -9.02 11.05 0.38
C VAL A 74 -9.47 10.16 1.54
N TYR A 75 -8.68 10.09 2.61
CA TYR A 75 -9.03 9.34 3.81
C TYR A 75 -10.35 9.84 4.42
N ASP A 76 -10.50 11.14 4.56
CA ASP A 76 -11.72 11.75 5.12
C ASP A 76 -12.96 11.46 4.27
N GLN A 77 -12.83 11.55 2.94
CA GLN A 77 -13.89 11.14 2.02
C GLN A 77 -14.25 9.66 2.19
N ALA A 78 -13.27 8.79 2.32
CA ALA A 78 -13.48 7.36 2.54
C ALA A 78 -14.26 7.10 3.84
N CYS A 79 -13.89 7.79 4.91
CA CYS A 79 -14.64 7.72 6.18
C CYS A 79 -16.09 8.16 6.01
N SER A 80 -16.35 9.21 5.24
CA SER A 80 -17.70 9.68 4.95
C SER A 80 -18.54 8.63 4.22
N TYR A 81 -17.96 7.95 3.23
CA TYR A 81 -18.65 6.87 2.52
C TYR A 81 -19.00 5.69 3.42
N LEU A 82 -18.21 5.47 4.47
CA LEU A 82 -18.43 4.39 5.43
C LEU A 82 -19.23 4.81 6.65
N ASN A 83 -19.64 6.08 6.76
CA ASN A 83 -20.26 6.66 7.95
C ASN A 83 -19.39 6.46 9.21
N LEU A 84 -18.07 6.53 9.04
CA LEU A 84 -17.12 6.46 10.15
C LEU A 84 -16.58 7.85 10.48
N PRO A 85 -16.38 8.14 11.78
CA PRO A 85 -15.72 9.39 12.16
C PRO A 85 -14.26 9.37 11.74
N SER A 86 -13.79 10.47 11.15
CA SER A 86 -12.38 10.63 10.78
C SER A 86 -11.52 10.84 12.02
N LEU A 87 -10.36 10.22 12.04
CA LEU A 87 -9.34 10.51 13.04
C LEU A 87 -8.72 11.88 12.77
N THR A 88 -8.12 12.47 13.79
CA THR A 88 -7.40 13.74 13.67
C THR A 88 -6.17 13.57 12.77
N GLN A 89 -5.70 14.67 12.17
CA GLN A 89 -4.46 14.66 11.37
C GLN A 89 -3.26 14.17 12.19
N ARG A 90 -3.22 14.49 13.47
CA ARG A 90 -2.15 14.03 14.37
C ARG A 90 -2.13 12.49 14.47
N ARG A 91 -3.30 11.86 14.62
CA ARG A 91 -3.42 10.40 14.68
C ARG A 91 -3.08 9.76 13.35
N ILE A 92 -3.48 10.38 12.25
CA ILE A 92 -3.12 9.91 10.91
C ILE A 92 -1.61 9.97 10.68
N SER A 93 -0.93 11.01 11.17
CA SER A 93 0.54 11.08 11.12
C SER A 93 1.19 9.92 11.85
N GLY A 94 0.64 9.49 12.98
CA GLY A 94 1.10 8.30 13.69
C GLY A 94 0.88 7.02 12.88
N ILE A 95 -0.24 6.90 12.20
CA ILE A 95 -0.54 5.75 11.33
C ILE A 95 0.43 5.73 10.13
N ILE A 96 0.70 6.87 9.51
CA ILE A 96 1.66 6.99 8.43
C ILE A 96 3.04 6.51 8.87
N ALA A 97 3.49 6.94 10.06
CA ALA A 97 4.76 6.49 10.63
C ALA A 97 4.79 4.98 10.85
N ASN A 98 3.69 4.39 11.31
CA ASN A 98 3.60 2.95 11.51
C ASN A 98 3.64 2.18 10.17
N LEU A 99 2.93 2.63 9.16
CA LEU A 99 2.96 2.01 7.84
C LEU A 99 4.35 2.11 7.18
N ASP A 100 5.04 3.21 7.40
CA ASP A 100 6.44 3.38 6.97
C ASP A 100 7.37 2.38 7.67
N MET A 101 7.22 2.24 8.98
CA MET A 101 7.99 1.27 9.76
C MET A 101 7.74 -0.17 9.31
N LEU A 102 6.50 -0.50 8.92
CA LEU A 102 6.15 -1.81 8.38
C LEU A 102 6.67 -2.05 6.95
N GLY A 103 7.22 -1.03 6.31
CA GLY A 103 7.74 -1.15 4.96
C GLY A 103 6.67 -1.12 3.86
N LEU A 104 5.46 -0.69 4.17
CA LEU A 104 4.35 -0.63 3.20
C LEU A 104 4.33 0.68 2.40
N ILE A 105 4.80 1.76 3.02
CA ILE A 105 4.92 3.07 2.40
C ILE A 105 6.27 3.69 2.76
N THR A 106 6.65 4.72 2.03
CA THR A 106 7.74 5.62 2.43
C THR A 106 7.14 6.99 2.74
N ALA A 107 7.56 7.58 3.85
CA ALA A 107 7.16 8.92 4.24
C ALA A 107 8.41 9.74 4.53
N ARG A 108 8.80 10.57 3.57
CA ARG A 108 10.02 11.39 3.67
C ARG A 108 9.66 12.83 3.98
N THR A 109 10.32 13.40 4.98
CA THR A 109 10.15 14.81 5.30
C THR A 109 10.95 15.65 4.31
N ARG A 110 10.30 16.63 3.69
CA ARG A 110 10.93 17.59 2.80
C ARG A 110 10.78 18.99 3.36
N SER A 111 11.91 19.71 3.47
CA SER A 111 11.90 21.12 3.87
C SER A 111 11.48 21.99 2.67
N ARG A 112 10.54 22.89 2.88
CA ARG A 112 10.07 23.87 1.89
C ARG A 112 10.50 25.30 2.25
N GLY A 113 11.63 25.45 2.92
CA GLY A 113 12.12 26.75 3.37
C GLY A 113 11.14 27.40 4.34
N ARG A 114 10.73 28.67 4.06
CA ARG A 114 9.79 29.42 4.90
C ARG A 114 8.36 28.83 4.95
N TYR A 115 8.01 27.92 4.05
CA TYR A 115 6.68 27.28 4.03
C TYR A 115 6.60 26.05 4.92
N GLY A 116 7.65 25.75 5.71
CA GLY A 116 7.68 24.67 6.67
C GLY A 116 8.11 23.33 6.08
N ARG A 117 7.80 22.26 6.83
CA ARG A 117 8.11 20.88 6.45
C ARG A 117 6.87 20.17 5.99
N SER A 118 6.97 19.43 4.89
CA SER A 118 5.91 18.54 4.41
C SER A 118 6.45 17.13 4.26
N LYS A 119 5.57 16.15 4.38
CA LYS A 119 5.92 14.75 4.08
C LYS A 119 5.51 14.41 2.66
N GLU A 120 6.36 13.66 1.99
CA GLU A 120 6.07 13.04 0.70
C GLU A 120 5.88 11.55 0.92
N ILE A 121 4.72 11.04 0.55
CA ILE A 121 4.28 9.68 0.82
C ILE A 121 4.14 8.93 -0.49
N ASN A 122 4.73 7.75 -0.55
CA ASN A 122 4.60 6.84 -1.69
C ASN A 122 4.44 5.41 -1.17
N SER A 123 3.73 4.58 -1.93
CA SER A 123 3.72 3.15 -1.68
C SER A 123 5.09 2.55 -1.99
N CYS A 124 5.54 1.60 -1.19
CA CYS A 124 6.73 0.80 -1.49
C CYS A 124 6.42 -0.70 -1.58
N ILE A 125 5.15 -1.05 -1.72
CA ILE A 125 4.72 -2.42 -1.93
C ILE A 125 5.09 -2.84 -3.37
N PRO A 126 5.71 -4.03 -3.56
CA PRO A 126 6.03 -4.50 -4.90
C PRO A 126 4.80 -4.57 -5.81
N SER A 127 4.98 -4.26 -7.09
CA SER A 127 3.89 -4.19 -8.08
C SER A 127 3.19 -5.53 -8.33
N ASN A 128 3.85 -6.65 -8.01
CA ASN A 128 3.26 -7.98 -8.12
C ASN A 128 2.32 -8.33 -6.95
N VAL A 129 2.28 -7.50 -5.91
CA VAL A 129 1.37 -7.66 -4.77
C VAL A 129 0.08 -6.91 -5.07
N GLU A 130 -1.02 -7.62 -5.13
CA GLU A 130 -2.33 -7.05 -5.41
C GLU A 130 -2.96 -6.50 -4.12
N THR A 131 -2.43 -5.38 -3.67
CA THR A 131 -2.77 -4.77 -2.37
C THR A 131 -4.25 -4.44 -2.27
N GLN A 132 -4.85 -3.90 -3.33
CA GLN A 132 -6.28 -3.57 -3.35
C GLN A 132 -7.14 -4.82 -3.11
N GLU A 133 -6.83 -5.94 -3.76
CA GLU A 133 -7.57 -7.19 -3.57
C GLU A 133 -7.39 -7.74 -2.15
N ILE A 134 -6.18 -7.68 -1.61
CA ILE A 134 -5.90 -8.12 -0.24
C ILE A 134 -6.75 -7.31 0.75
N LEU A 135 -6.81 -6.00 0.60
CA LEU A 135 -7.61 -5.13 1.44
C LEU A 135 -9.11 -5.44 1.31
N MET A 136 -9.60 -5.60 0.09
CA MET A 136 -11.02 -5.90 -0.15
C MET A 136 -11.44 -7.26 0.38
N ASN A 137 -10.56 -8.25 0.33
CA ASN A 137 -10.84 -9.59 0.88
C ASN A 137 -10.76 -9.63 2.40
N ALA A 138 -9.93 -8.77 3.00
CA ALA A 138 -9.75 -8.70 4.45
C ALA A 138 -10.84 -7.89 5.16
N ASP A 139 -11.46 -6.92 4.47
CA ASP A 139 -12.44 -6.00 5.05
C ASP A 139 -13.47 -5.59 3.98
N GLU A 140 -14.75 -5.90 4.23
CA GLU A 140 -15.84 -5.54 3.31
C GLU A 140 -15.94 -4.04 3.04
N ASN A 141 -15.60 -3.20 4.02
CA ASN A 141 -15.61 -1.75 3.88
C ASN A 141 -14.67 -1.29 2.76
N MET A 142 -13.60 -2.03 2.49
CA MET A 142 -12.64 -1.66 1.46
C MET A 142 -13.24 -1.72 0.05
N ARG A 143 -14.22 -2.58 -0.19
CA ARG A 143 -14.93 -2.61 -1.48
C ARG A 143 -15.67 -1.30 -1.75
N THR A 144 -16.36 -0.80 -0.74
CA THR A 144 -17.03 0.50 -0.81
C THR A 144 -16.01 1.61 -1.09
N VAL A 145 -14.90 1.59 -0.37
CA VAL A 145 -13.83 2.60 -0.51
C VAL A 145 -13.26 2.62 -1.93
N PHE A 146 -12.89 1.48 -2.48
CA PHE A 146 -12.26 1.42 -3.80
C PHE A 146 -13.22 1.63 -4.96
N ASN A 147 -14.52 1.43 -4.77
CA ASN A 147 -15.53 1.61 -5.81
C ASN A 147 -16.06 3.04 -5.90
N ASN A 148 -15.73 3.91 -4.95
CA ASN A 148 -16.16 5.30 -4.96
C ASN A 148 -15.18 6.21 -5.70
N ARG A 149 -15.68 7.38 -6.13
CA ARG A 149 -14.87 8.42 -6.75
C ARG A 149 -14.47 9.45 -5.71
N TYR A 150 -13.20 9.85 -5.76
CA TYR A 150 -12.61 10.80 -4.82
C TYR A 150 -12.24 12.09 -5.53
N ARG A 151 -12.54 13.22 -4.88
CA ARG A 151 -12.06 14.52 -5.31
C ARG A 151 -10.62 14.67 -4.85
N GLN A 152 -9.76 15.11 -5.75
CA GLN A 152 -8.36 15.36 -5.43
C GLN A 152 -8.11 16.86 -5.36
N GLN A 153 -7.34 17.26 -4.34
CA GLN A 153 -6.78 18.59 -4.31
C GLN A 153 -5.66 18.68 -5.34
N ARG A 154 -5.70 19.73 -6.16
CA ARG A 154 -4.59 20.01 -7.08
C ARG A 154 -3.34 20.36 -6.26
N PRO A 155 -2.16 19.89 -6.65
CA PRO A 155 -0.93 20.31 -5.99
C PRO A 155 -0.75 21.81 -6.13
N LEU A 156 -0.40 22.43 -5.02
CA LEU A 156 -0.06 23.86 -4.97
C LEU A 156 1.25 24.12 -5.70
#